data_9022d3ad0adb7d4b8934ab7216d04507
#
_entry.id   9022d3ad0adb7d4b8934ab7216d04507
#
_cell.length_a   1.000
_cell.length_b   1.000
_cell.length_c   1.000
_cell.angle_alpha   90.00
_cell.angle_beta   90.00
_cell.angle_gamma   90.00
#
_symmetry.space_group_name_H-M   'P 1'
#
loop_
_entity.id
_entity.type
_entity.pdbx_description
1 polymer ?
#
loop_
_entity_poly.entity_id
_entity_poly.type
_entity_poly.pdbx_seq_one_letter_code
_entity_poly.pdbx_strand_id
1 'polypeptide(L)'
;LDVEETGRTFAANARIKASTVARLTGHWAFADDSGLSVDALDGAPGVQSARYAPTDPERIARLLAALGDQDIRTAQFRAALCVAAPDGELLVEVEGCCDGRITTAPRGDNGFGYDPVFEVKNTGQTFAEMALEDKKALGHRGRAFALLEPRLLEKLQRS
;
A
#
# COMPACT_ATOMS: atom_id res chain seq x y z
N LEU A 1 -10.46 -12.87 -11.84
CA LEU A 1 -11.00 -13.29 -10.54
C LEU A 1 -11.19 -12.09 -9.64
N ASP A 2 -12.43 -11.77 -9.34
CA ASP A 2 -12.76 -10.76 -8.35
C ASP A 2 -12.78 -11.43 -6.98
N VAL A 3 -11.90 -10.97 -6.10
CA VAL A 3 -11.85 -11.43 -4.72
C VAL A 3 -12.39 -10.34 -3.82
N GLU A 4 -13.38 -10.68 -3.02
CA GLU A 4 -13.97 -9.74 -2.08
C GLU A 4 -13.01 -9.45 -0.93
N GLU A 5 -12.61 -8.18 -0.81
CA GLU A 5 -11.68 -7.73 0.22
C GLU A 5 -12.46 -7.25 1.44
N THR A 6 -12.78 -8.16 2.34
CA THR A 6 -13.57 -7.89 3.53
C THR A 6 -12.74 -7.61 4.78
N GLY A 7 -11.42 -7.70 4.68
CA GLY A 7 -10.52 -7.47 5.80
C GLY A 7 -10.44 -6.00 6.21
N ARG A 8 -10.13 -5.78 7.48
CA ARG A 8 -9.98 -4.43 8.05
C ARG A 8 -8.55 -3.92 8.02
N THR A 9 -7.59 -4.76 7.63
CA THR A 9 -6.18 -4.40 7.51
C THR A 9 -5.66 -4.81 6.15
N PHE A 10 -4.58 -4.18 5.72
CA PHE A 10 -3.92 -4.54 4.46
C PHE A 10 -3.45 -5.99 4.49
N ALA A 11 -2.89 -6.43 5.61
CA ALA A 11 -2.43 -7.81 5.78
C ALA A 11 -3.59 -8.80 5.61
N ALA A 12 -4.73 -8.55 6.25
CA ALA A 12 -5.90 -9.41 6.14
C ALA A 12 -6.41 -9.52 4.70
N ASN A 13 -6.48 -8.40 3.98
CA ASN A 13 -6.92 -8.39 2.59
C ASN A 13 -5.93 -9.10 1.66
N ALA A 14 -4.62 -8.93 1.88
CA ALA A 14 -3.60 -9.64 1.11
C ALA A 14 -3.72 -11.17 1.32
N ARG A 15 -3.93 -11.61 2.56
CA ARG A 15 -4.15 -13.03 2.88
C ARG A 15 -5.37 -13.59 2.15
N ILE A 16 -6.49 -12.88 2.21
CA ILE A 16 -7.74 -13.30 1.55
C ILE A 16 -7.50 -13.47 0.06
N LYS A 17 -6.88 -12.49 -0.59
CA LYS A 17 -6.60 -12.54 -2.02
C LYS A 17 -5.68 -13.70 -2.39
N ALA A 18 -4.54 -13.83 -1.74
CA ALA A 18 -3.57 -14.87 -2.06
C ALA A 18 -4.16 -16.26 -1.85
N SER A 19 -4.76 -16.49 -0.69
CA SER A 19 -5.34 -17.79 -0.34
C SER A 19 -6.48 -18.19 -1.28
N THR A 20 -7.38 -17.26 -1.58
CA THR A 20 -8.53 -17.51 -2.46
C THR A 20 -8.07 -17.83 -3.89
N VAL A 21 -7.17 -17.02 -4.44
CA VAL A 21 -6.67 -17.26 -5.81
C VAL A 21 -5.91 -18.57 -5.89
N ALA A 22 -5.08 -18.89 -4.90
CA ALA A 22 -4.35 -20.16 -4.85
C ALA A 22 -5.29 -21.36 -4.86
N ARG A 23 -6.32 -21.34 -4.02
CA ARG A 23 -7.29 -22.44 -3.94
C ARG A 23 -8.11 -22.58 -5.22
N LEU A 24 -8.54 -21.45 -5.82
CA LEU A 24 -9.36 -21.47 -7.02
C LEU A 24 -8.60 -21.91 -8.26
N THR A 25 -7.31 -21.57 -8.35
CA THR A 25 -6.49 -21.89 -9.52
C THR A 25 -5.67 -23.16 -9.38
N GLY A 26 -5.43 -23.61 -8.16
CA GLY A 26 -4.53 -24.73 -7.88
C GLY A 26 -3.06 -24.40 -8.12
N HIS A 27 -2.72 -23.11 -8.14
CA HIS A 27 -1.37 -22.61 -8.37
C HIS A 27 -0.88 -21.79 -7.20
N TRP A 28 0.43 -21.54 -7.14
CA TRP A 28 1.00 -20.56 -6.24
C TRP A 28 0.37 -19.21 -6.55
N ALA A 29 0.09 -18.44 -5.51
CA ALA A 29 -0.48 -17.10 -5.67
C ALA A 29 0.29 -16.09 -4.84
N PHE A 30 0.44 -14.91 -5.42
CA PHE A 30 1.00 -13.74 -4.77
C PHE A 30 -0.08 -12.67 -4.73
N ALA A 31 -0.21 -11.99 -3.62
CA ALA A 31 -1.14 -10.87 -3.52
C ALA A 31 -0.52 -9.72 -2.76
N ASP A 32 -0.94 -8.52 -3.11
CA ASP A 32 -0.61 -7.33 -2.36
C ASP A 32 -1.89 -6.57 -2.01
N ASP A 33 -1.83 -5.83 -0.92
CA ASP A 33 -2.83 -4.83 -0.59
C ASP A 33 -2.10 -3.64 0.02
N SER A 34 -2.42 -2.46 -0.45
CA SER A 34 -1.72 -1.25 -0.04
C SER A 34 -2.65 -0.05 0.02
N GLY A 35 -2.24 0.96 0.75
CA GLY A 35 -3.00 2.18 0.83
C GLY A 35 -2.37 3.19 1.76
N LEU A 36 -3.09 4.29 1.92
CA LEU A 36 -2.68 5.44 2.71
C LEU A 36 -3.45 5.48 4.02
N SER A 37 -2.71 5.61 5.13
CA SER A 37 -3.30 5.82 6.45
C SER A 37 -2.92 7.21 6.95
N VAL A 38 -3.91 8.00 7.34
CA VAL A 38 -3.70 9.37 7.83
C VAL A 38 -4.08 9.44 9.30
N ASP A 39 -3.14 9.86 10.13
CA ASP A 39 -3.30 9.82 11.59
C ASP A 39 -4.47 10.68 12.08
N ALA A 40 -4.61 11.89 11.57
CA ALA A 40 -5.70 12.79 11.96
C ALA A 40 -7.10 12.29 11.55
N LEU A 41 -7.17 11.30 10.66
CA LEU A 41 -8.41 10.69 10.18
C LEU A 41 -8.59 9.26 10.71
N ASP A 42 -7.95 8.94 11.84
CA ASP A 42 -8.00 7.62 12.47
C ASP A 42 -7.59 6.48 11.52
N GLY A 43 -6.64 6.75 10.64
CA GLY A 43 -6.13 5.78 9.68
C GLY A 43 -6.85 5.77 8.33
N ALA A 44 -7.90 6.55 8.16
CA ALA A 44 -8.57 6.65 6.85
C ALA A 44 -7.67 7.35 5.84
N PRO A 45 -7.78 7.08 4.53
CA PRO A 45 -8.71 6.14 3.91
C PRO A 45 -8.39 4.64 4.13
N GLY A 46 -7.17 4.29 4.53
CA GLY A 46 -6.80 2.92 4.91
C GLY A 46 -7.11 1.91 3.81
N VAL A 47 -7.77 0.81 4.16
CA VAL A 47 -8.14 -0.25 3.20
C VAL A 47 -9.11 0.23 2.12
N GLN A 48 -9.73 1.39 2.29
CA GLN A 48 -10.62 2.01 1.31
C GLN A 48 -9.90 2.98 0.37
N SER A 49 -8.56 3.05 0.41
CA SER A 49 -7.79 4.04 -0.36
C SER A 49 -8.16 4.07 -1.84
N ALA A 50 -8.27 2.92 -2.49
CA ALA A 50 -8.61 2.84 -3.91
C ALA A 50 -10.10 3.13 -4.20
N ARG A 51 -10.96 3.04 -3.19
CA ARG A 51 -12.41 3.22 -3.31
C ARG A 51 -12.92 4.52 -2.72
N TYR A 52 -12.00 5.36 -2.25
CA TYR A 52 -12.32 6.59 -1.55
C TYR A 52 -13.10 7.58 -2.43
N ALA A 53 -12.85 7.55 -3.74
CA ALA A 53 -13.60 8.27 -4.77
C ALA A 53 -13.35 7.60 -6.12
N PRO A 54 -14.11 7.93 -7.19
CA PRO A 54 -13.96 7.28 -8.49
C PRO A 54 -12.63 7.51 -9.19
N THR A 55 -12.01 8.69 -9.02
CA THR A 55 -10.76 9.04 -9.70
C THR A 55 -9.72 9.54 -8.70
N ASP A 56 -8.44 9.55 -9.13
CA ASP A 56 -7.36 10.05 -8.29
C ASP A 56 -7.53 11.52 -7.91
N PRO A 57 -7.86 12.45 -8.83
CA PRO A 57 -8.12 13.84 -8.43
C PRO A 57 -9.25 13.98 -7.41
N GLU A 58 -10.31 13.18 -7.55
CA GLU A 58 -11.43 13.20 -6.61
C GLU A 58 -11.03 12.62 -5.25
N ARG A 59 -10.21 11.57 -5.23
CA ARG A 59 -9.67 11.00 -3.99
C ARG A 59 -8.83 12.01 -3.24
N ILE A 60 -7.96 12.72 -3.94
CA ILE A 60 -7.12 13.78 -3.37
C ILE A 60 -7.99 14.91 -2.83
N ALA A 61 -8.97 15.37 -3.61
CA ALA A 61 -9.86 16.45 -3.19
C ALA A 61 -10.63 16.09 -1.92
N ARG A 62 -11.14 14.86 -1.83
CA ARG A 62 -11.85 14.37 -0.65
C ARG A 62 -10.94 14.31 0.57
N LEU A 63 -9.71 13.83 0.38
CA LEU A 63 -8.72 13.73 1.46
C LEU A 63 -8.36 15.12 2.00
N LEU A 64 -8.06 16.07 1.12
CA LEU A 64 -7.71 17.43 1.53
C LEU A 64 -8.89 18.13 2.21
N ALA A 65 -10.11 17.91 1.74
CA ALA A 65 -11.32 18.45 2.38
C ALA A 65 -11.53 17.87 3.78
N ALA A 66 -11.29 16.56 3.95
CA ALA A 66 -11.42 15.90 5.24
C ALA A 66 -10.39 16.40 6.25
N LEU A 67 -9.17 16.69 5.80
CA LEU A 67 -8.13 17.24 6.66
C LEU A 67 -8.32 18.71 6.97
N GLY A 68 -8.84 19.48 6.00
CA GLY A 68 -8.97 20.94 6.18
C GLY A 68 -7.65 21.58 6.58
N ASP A 69 -7.67 22.39 7.62
CA ASP A 69 -6.50 23.11 8.18
C ASP A 69 -5.84 22.38 9.35
N GLN A 70 -6.01 21.06 9.46
CA GLN A 70 -5.35 20.28 10.51
C GLN A 70 -3.82 20.50 10.46
N ASP A 71 -3.24 20.78 11.62
CA ASP A 71 -1.78 20.93 11.77
C ASP A 71 -1.08 19.58 11.75
N ILE A 72 -1.70 18.56 12.34
CA ILE A 72 -1.17 17.20 12.35
C ILE A 72 -1.58 16.53 11.05
N ARG A 73 -0.60 16.36 10.17
CA ARG A 73 -0.83 15.81 8.83
C ARG A 73 0.01 14.57 8.55
N THR A 74 0.55 13.95 9.61
CA THR A 74 1.35 12.75 9.46
C THR A 74 0.54 11.61 8.85
N ALA A 75 1.19 10.84 7.99
CA ALA A 75 0.55 9.77 7.26
C ALA A 75 1.58 8.69 6.90
N GLN A 76 1.09 7.52 6.51
CA GLN A 76 1.94 6.42 6.08
C GLN A 76 1.33 5.73 4.89
N PHE A 77 2.13 5.45 3.86
CA PHE A 77 1.79 4.43 2.89
C PHE A 77 2.22 3.07 3.45
N ARG A 78 1.35 2.09 3.31
CA ARG A 78 1.63 0.72 3.74
C ARG A 78 1.34 -0.25 2.60
N ALA A 79 2.14 -1.32 2.52
CA ALA A 79 1.93 -2.40 1.57
C ALA A 79 2.09 -3.72 2.30
N ALA A 80 1.09 -4.59 2.19
CA ALA A 80 1.15 -5.95 2.70
C ALA A 80 1.29 -6.90 1.51
N LEU A 81 2.26 -7.80 1.57
CA LEU A 81 2.51 -8.80 0.53
C LEU A 81 2.33 -10.19 1.13
N CYS A 82 1.73 -11.09 0.37
CA CYS A 82 1.46 -12.43 0.82
C CYS A 82 1.66 -13.44 -0.32
N VAL A 83 2.27 -14.58 -0.01
CA VAL A 83 2.43 -15.71 -0.94
C VAL A 83 1.71 -16.93 -0.37
N ALA A 84 0.86 -17.57 -1.18
CA ALA A 84 0.13 -18.76 -0.80
C ALA A 84 0.50 -19.95 -1.70
N ALA A 85 0.58 -21.14 -1.10
CA ALA A 85 0.76 -22.38 -1.83
C ALA A 85 -0.55 -22.80 -2.53
N PRO A 86 -0.49 -23.75 -3.49
CA PRO A 86 -1.68 -24.16 -4.25
C PRO A 86 -2.89 -24.59 -3.43
N ASP A 87 -2.68 -25.10 -2.22
CA ASP A 87 -3.77 -25.49 -1.30
C ASP A 87 -4.36 -24.29 -0.52
N GLY A 88 -3.82 -23.10 -0.71
CA GLY A 88 -4.22 -21.90 0.00
C GLY A 88 -3.44 -21.58 1.27
N GLU A 89 -2.49 -22.46 1.65
CA GLU A 89 -1.66 -22.22 2.83
C GLU A 89 -0.77 -20.99 2.64
N LEU A 90 -0.77 -20.10 3.63
CA LEU A 90 0.05 -18.88 3.61
C LEU A 90 1.47 -19.21 4.00
N LEU A 91 2.43 -18.93 3.11
CA LEU A 91 3.83 -19.27 3.31
C LEU A 91 4.65 -18.09 3.79
N VAL A 92 4.44 -16.92 3.22
CA VAL A 92 5.19 -15.71 3.55
C VAL A 92 4.25 -14.53 3.59
N GLU A 93 4.41 -13.71 4.63
CA GLU A 93 3.69 -12.45 4.79
C GLU A 93 4.68 -11.38 5.23
N VAL A 94 4.67 -10.23 4.55
CA VAL A 94 5.52 -9.09 4.91
C VAL A 94 4.75 -7.79 4.76
N GLU A 95 5.19 -6.75 5.45
CA GLU A 95 4.66 -5.40 5.30
C GLU A 95 5.81 -4.41 5.12
N GLY A 96 5.60 -3.44 4.23
CA GLY A 96 6.48 -2.31 4.06
C GLY A 96 5.72 -1.02 4.35
N CYS A 97 6.44 -0.03 4.85
CA CYS A 97 5.85 1.24 5.28
C CYS A 97 6.73 2.40 4.86
N CYS A 98 6.10 3.49 4.43
CA CYS A 98 6.78 4.75 4.12
C CYS A 98 6.10 5.86 4.88
N ASP A 99 6.85 6.52 5.79
CA ASP A 99 6.34 7.62 6.58
C ASP A 99 6.40 8.93 5.81
N GLY A 100 5.44 9.80 6.06
CA GLY A 100 5.38 11.11 5.45
C GLY A 100 4.28 11.98 6.03
N ARG A 101 3.85 12.94 5.23
CA ARG A 101 2.77 13.87 5.62
C ARG A 101 1.95 14.26 4.40
N ILE A 102 0.71 14.64 4.64
CA ILE A 102 -0.17 15.12 3.59
C ILE A 102 0.05 16.61 3.40
N THR A 103 0.31 17.02 2.16
CA THR A 103 0.50 18.43 1.80
C THR A 103 -0.84 19.17 1.79
N THR A 104 -0.79 20.51 1.70
CA THR A 104 -2.01 21.31 1.61
C THR A 104 -2.52 21.45 0.18
N ALA A 105 -1.66 21.14 -0.80
CA ALA A 105 -2.02 21.17 -2.22
C ALA A 105 -1.17 20.16 -2.98
N PRO A 106 -1.67 19.63 -4.11
CA PRO A 106 -0.89 18.70 -4.92
C PRO A 106 0.40 19.30 -5.48
N ARG A 107 1.46 18.50 -5.52
CA ARG A 107 2.76 18.85 -6.12
C ARG A 107 3.29 17.68 -6.92
N GLY A 108 3.68 17.93 -8.17
CA GLY A 108 4.28 16.93 -9.05
C GLY A 108 3.27 16.22 -9.93
N ASP A 109 3.77 15.58 -10.98
CA ASP A 109 2.95 14.96 -12.01
C ASP A 109 3.23 13.47 -12.21
N ASN A 110 4.21 12.93 -11.49
CA ASN A 110 4.58 11.52 -11.62
C ASN A 110 3.70 10.63 -10.74
N GLY A 111 3.68 9.34 -11.05
CA GLY A 111 2.99 8.36 -10.23
C GLY A 111 1.48 8.36 -10.39
N PHE A 112 0.78 7.94 -9.35
CA PHE A 112 -0.67 7.76 -9.37
C PHE A 112 -1.23 7.85 -7.94
N GLY A 113 -2.55 7.77 -7.80
CA GLY A 113 -3.21 7.75 -6.50
C GLY A 113 -2.98 9.04 -5.73
N TYR A 114 -2.52 8.91 -4.49
CA TYR A 114 -2.28 10.02 -3.59
C TYR A 114 -0.86 10.62 -3.70
N ASP A 115 -0.06 10.15 -4.64
CA ASP A 115 1.35 10.56 -4.77
C ASP A 115 1.56 12.09 -4.77
N PRO A 116 0.71 12.89 -5.45
CA PRO A 116 0.90 14.35 -5.45
C PRO A 116 0.75 15.04 -4.10
N VAL A 117 0.14 14.41 -3.12
CA VAL A 117 -0.10 15.01 -1.80
C VAL A 117 0.63 14.30 -0.66
N PHE A 118 1.41 13.28 -0.96
CA PHE A 118 2.20 12.57 0.05
C PHE A 118 3.66 12.99 0.00
N GLU A 119 4.07 13.83 0.93
CA GLU A 119 5.47 14.26 1.06
C GLU A 119 6.22 13.25 1.93
N VAL A 120 7.25 12.65 1.36
CA VAL A 120 8.05 11.62 2.04
C VAL A 120 8.90 12.26 3.13
N LYS A 121 8.89 11.66 4.31
CA LYS A 121 9.65 12.14 5.47
C LYS A 121 11.12 12.36 5.13
N ASN A 122 11.66 13.51 5.56
CA ASN A 122 13.07 13.90 5.40
C ASN A 122 13.52 14.18 3.95
N THR A 123 12.61 14.25 2.99
CA THR A 123 12.98 14.52 1.59
C THR A 123 12.53 15.88 1.08
N GLY A 124 11.47 16.43 1.65
CA GLY A 124 10.85 17.66 1.14
C GLY A 124 10.13 17.48 -0.20
N GLN A 125 10.04 16.24 -0.70
CA GLN A 125 9.42 15.93 -1.98
C GLN A 125 8.22 15.00 -1.81
N THR A 126 7.19 15.21 -2.64
CA THR A 126 6.11 14.23 -2.77
C THR A 126 6.56 13.09 -3.69
N PHE A 127 5.88 11.93 -3.62
CA PHE A 127 6.15 10.85 -4.56
C PHE A 127 5.96 11.29 -6.01
N ALA A 128 5.02 12.21 -6.27
CA ALA A 128 4.79 12.73 -7.63
C ALA A 128 5.90 13.66 -8.12
N GLU A 129 6.73 14.17 -7.22
CA GLU A 129 7.91 15.00 -7.55
C GLU A 129 9.17 14.17 -7.74
N MET A 130 9.16 12.90 -7.34
CA MET A 130 10.34 12.02 -7.37
C MET A 130 10.49 11.31 -8.70
N ALA A 131 11.74 10.98 -9.04
CA ALA A 131 12.03 10.00 -10.08
C ALA A 131 11.53 8.62 -9.63
N LEU A 132 11.19 7.77 -10.59
CA LEU A 132 10.68 6.42 -10.30
C LEU A 132 11.65 5.61 -9.44
N GLU A 133 12.95 5.76 -9.67
CA GLU A 133 14.00 5.05 -8.93
C GLU A 133 14.00 5.42 -7.44
N ASP A 134 13.82 6.71 -7.14
CA ASP A 134 13.77 7.19 -5.75
C ASP A 134 12.50 6.71 -5.05
N LYS A 135 11.38 6.73 -5.76
CA LYS A 135 10.12 6.22 -5.24
C LYS A 135 10.21 4.73 -4.92
N LYS A 136 10.86 3.93 -5.78
CA LYS A 136 11.06 2.50 -5.54
C LYS A 136 11.93 2.24 -4.32
N ALA A 137 12.99 3.04 -4.13
CA ALA A 137 13.92 2.87 -3.01
C ALA A 137 13.26 3.23 -1.67
N LEU A 138 12.47 4.30 -1.62
CA LEU A 138 11.89 4.83 -0.40
C LEU A 138 10.47 4.34 -0.13
N GLY A 139 9.77 3.89 -1.17
CA GLY A 139 8.36 3.57 -1.10
C GLY A 139 8.04 2.30 -0.33
N HIS A 140 6.79 2.22 0.09
CA HIS A 140 6.25 1.11 0.87
C HIS A 140 6.35 -0.24 0.15
N ARG A 141 6.03 -0.27 -1.15
CA ARG A 141 6.11 -1.50 -1.96
C ARG A 141 7.54 -2.00 -2.12
N GLY A 142 8.48 -1.10 -2.41
CA GLY A 142 9.89 -1.46 -2.53
C GLY A 142 10.43 -2.05 -1.24
N ARG A 143 10.07 -1.45 -0.11
CA ARG A 143 10.46 -1.95 1.22
C ARG A 143 9.85 -3.32 1.52
N ALA A 144 8.58 -3.53 1.15
CA ALA A 144 7.92 -4.82 1.33
C ALA A 144 8.57 -5.90 0.47
N PHE A 145 8.85 -5.62 -0.81
CA PHE A 145 9.54 -6.56 -1.70
C PHE A 145 10.94 -6.90 -1.20
N ALA A 146 11.66 -5.94 -0.65
CA ALA A 146 12.99 -6.19 -0.07
C ALA A 146 12.94 -7.16 1.10
N LEU A 147 11.84 -7.17 1.85
CA LEU A 147 11.62 -8.13 2.94
C LEU A 147 11.12 -9.49 2.43
N LEU A 148 10.35 -9.49 1.35
CA LEU A 148 9.72 -10.69 0.81
C LEU A 148 10.75 -11.66 0.23
N GLU A 149 11.67 -11.16 -0.59
CA GLU A 149 12.59 -12.00 -1.36
C GLU A 149 13.40 -12.96 -0.49
N PRO A 150 14.13 -12.52 0.56
CA PRO A 150 14.90 -13.46 1.39
C PRO A 150 14.03 -14.45 2.13
N ARG A 151 12.85 -14.06 2.59
CA ARG A 151 11.92 -14.95 3.29
C ARG A 151 11.34 -16.00 2.37
N LEU A 152 11.02 -15.63 1.14
CA LEU A 152 10.50 -16.57 0.14
C LEU A 152 11.57 -17.59 -0.25
N LEU A 153 12.81 -17.13 -0.49
CA LEU A 153 13.94 -18.02 -0.81
C LEU A 153 14.19 -19.03 0.32
N GLU A 154 14.14 -18.58 1.56
CA GLU A 154 14.28 -19.45 2.72
C GLU A 154 13.22 -20.55 2.75
N LYS A 155 11.97 -20.20 2.49
CA LYS A 155 10.87 -21.17 2.46
C LYS A 155 11.03 -22.18 1.33
N LEU A 156 11.44 -21.74 0.14
CA LEU A 156 11.64 -22.62 -1.01
C LEU A 156 12.82 -23.57 -0.82
N GLN A 157 13.86 -23.16 -0.08
CA GLN A 157 15.01 -23.99 0.21
C GLN A 157 14.73 -25.08 1.23
N ARG A 158 13.72 -24.91 2.07
CA ARG A 158 13.34 -25.87 3.11
C ARG A 158 12.38 -26.96 2.64
N SER A 159 11.80 -26.78 1.48
CA SER A 159 10.80 -27.72 0.95
C SER A 159 11.36 -28.85 0.09
#